data_94b336df57b2efd1043e6be620d130c0
#
_entry.id   94b336df57b2efd1043e6be620d130c0
#
_cell.length_a   1.000
_cell.length_b   1.000
_cell.length_c   1.000
_cell.angle_alpha   90.00
_cell.angle_beta   90.00
_cell.angle_gamma   90.00
#
_symmetry.space_group_name_H-M   'P 1'
#
loop_
_entity.id
_entity.type
_entity.pdbx_description
1 polymer ?
#
loop_
_entity_poly.entity_id
_entity_poly.type
_entity_poly.pdbx_seq_one_letter_code
_entity_poly.pdbx_strand_id
1 'polypeptide(L)'
;QPKVYGVYAKKGTVATLDFLKVADDVTGPATAATWKIGLNATGAGDEVMYLNYNPTAYVSGIAVASHTTFTGATLSTGAATGFDGFVIYSL
;
A
#
# COMPACT_ATOMS: atom_id res chain seq x y z
N GLN A 1 -2.71 -20.52 1.27
CA GLN A 1 -3.15 -19.14 1.01
C GLN A 1 -2.48 -18.19 2.00
N PRO A 2 -1.84 -17.14 1.54
CA PRO A 2 -1.21 -16.19 2.45
C PRO A 2 -2.26 -15.40 3.24
N LYS A 3 -1.92 -15.08 4.48
CA LYS A 3 -2.71 -14.20 5.34
C LYS A 3 -1.90 -12.95 5.62
N VAL A 4 -2.50 -11.78 5.43
CA VAL A 4 -1.84 -10.51 5.67
C VAL A 4 -2.16 -10.02 7.07
N TYR A 5 -1.13 -9.84 7.88
CA TYR A 5 -1.22 -9.40 9.27
C TYR A 5 -0.94 -7.93 9.47
N GLY A 6 -0.18 -7.33 8.58
CA GLY A 6 0.15 -5.93 8.72
C GLY A 6 0.83 -5.34 7.50
N VAL A 7 0.85 -4.03 7.46
CA VAL A 7 1.50 -3.24 6.41
C VAL A 7 2.21 -2.07 7.07
N TYR A 8 3.50 -1.92 6.81
CA TYR A 8 4.26 -0.73 7.11
C TYR A 8 4.51 0.05 5.84
N ALA A 9 4.26 1.34 5.87
CA ALA A 9 4.50 2.22 4.73
C ALA A 9 5.13 3.53 5.18
N LYS A 10 6.14 3.98 4.45
CA LYS A 10 6.76 5.29 4.61
C LYS A 10 6.72 6.01 3.27
N LYS A 11 6.15 7.20 3.24
CA LYS A 11 6.06 8.02 2.04
C LYS A 11 7.41 8.62 1.68
N GLY A 12 7.69 8.77 0.40
CA GLY A 12 8.82 9.55 -0.08
C GLY A 12 8.70 11.03 0.29
N THR A 13 9.72 11.81 0.00
CA THR A 13 9.84 13.19 0.52
C THR A 13 9.01 14.25 -0.22
N VAL A 14 8.39 13.89 -1.33
CA VAL A 14 7.54 14.85 -2.07
C VAL A 14 6.18 14.98 -1.38
N ALA A 15 5.78 16.20 -1.09
CA ALA A 15 4.54 16.52 -0.39
C ALA A 15 3.31 16.41 -1.31
N THR A 16 3.06 15.22 -1.84
CA THR A 16 1.86 14.88 -2.60
C THR A 16 1.14 13.74 -1.90
N LEU A 17 -0.18 13.80 -1.88
CA LEU A 17 -0.98 12.70 -1.32
C LEU A 17 -1.00 11.54 -2.32
N ASP A 18 -0.41 10.43 -1.92
CA ASP A 18 -0.43 9.18 -2.70
C ASP A 18 -0.99 8.06 -1.84
N PHE A 19 -1.55 7.05 -2.48
CA PHE A 19 -2.21 5.94 -1.80
C PHE A 19 -1.47 4.64 -2.06
N LEU A 20 -0.93 4.05 -1.00
CA LEU A 20 -0.44 2.68 -1.05
C LEU A 20 -1.63 1.74 -0.98
N LYS A 21 -1.71 0.81 -1.92
CA LYS A 21 -2.80 -0.17 -2.00
C LYS A 21 -2.23 -1.58 -1.96
N VAL A 22 -2.89 -2.42 -1.18
CA VAL A 22 -2.56 -3.85 -1.08
C VAL A 22 -3.83 -4.62 -1.44
N ALA A 23 -3.73 -5.55 -2.37
CA ALA A 23 -4.88 -6.28 -2.88
C ALA A 23 -4.59 -7.77 -3.06
N ASP A 24 -5.64 -8.55 -3.03
CA ASP A 24 -5.62 -9.97 -3.41
C ASP A 24 -5.66 -10.06 -4.93
N ASP A 25 -4.50 -9.99 -5.55
CA ASP A 25 -4.36 -9.96 -7.00
C ASP A 25 -2.98 -10.52 -7.39
N VAL A 26 -2.84 -10.91 -8.64
CA VAL A 26 -1.56 -11.36 -9.22
C VAL A 26 -0.88 -10.31 -10.08
N THR A 27 -1.60 -9.29 -10.52
CA THR A 27 -1.11 -8.29 -11.50
C THR A 27 -0.97 -6.88 -10.93
N GLY A 28 -1.46 -6.66 -9.74
CA GLY A 28 -1.43 -5.38 -9.07
C GLY A 28 -2.81 -4.83 -8.76
N PRO A 29 -2.93 -4.09 -7.68
CA PRO A 29 -4.20 -3.55 -7.24
C PRO A 29 -4.65 -2.42 -8.17
N ALA A 30 -5.86 -2.51 -8.70
CA ALA A 30 -6.53 -1.42 -9.42
C ALA A 30 -7.43 -0.65 -8.45
N THR A 31 -8.72 -0.94 -8.46
CA THR A 31 -9.69 -0.23 -7.63
C THR A 31 -10.18 -1.04 -6.43
N ALA A 32 -10.00 -2.34 -6.43
CA ALA A 32 -10.52 -3.28 -5.43
C ALA A 32 -9.50 -3.66 -4.35
N ALA A 33 -8.62 -2.76 -3.97
CA ALA A 33 -7.63 -3.03 -2.93
C ALA A 33 -8.28 -3.21 -1.56
N THR A 34 -7.79 -4.18 -0.80
CA THR A 34 -8.23 -4.42 0.59
C THR A 34 -7.75 -3.30 1.51
N TRP A 35 -6.51 -2.88 1.34
CA TRP A 35 -5.89 -1.79 2.12
C TRP A 35 -5.63 -0.62 1.20
N LYS A 36 -6.08 0.57 1.62
CA LYS A 36 -5.84 1.83 0.91
C LYS A 36 -5.35 2.85 1.92
N ILE A 37 -4.05 3.11 1.90
CA ILE A 37 -3.38 3.95 2.89
C ILE A 37 -2.90 5.22 2.21
N GLY A 38 -3.48 6.35 2.55
CA GLY A 38 -3.06 7.66 2.04
C GLY A 38 -2.04 8.31 2.95
N LEU A 39 -0.90 8.70 2.41
CA LEU A 39 0.12 9.44 3.11
C LEU A 39 0.57 10.64 2.28
N ASN A 40 0.83 11.74 2.98
CA ASN A 40 1.32 12.98 2.40
C ASN A 40 2.60 13.39 3.14
N ALA A 41 3.73 13.35 2.44
CA ALA A 41 5.01 13.64 3.06
C ALA A 41 5.16 15.13 3.37
N THR A 42 5.67 15.44 4.56
CA THR A 42 6.06 16.79 4.96
C THR A 42 7.50 16.75 5.49
N GLY A 43 8.46 17.06 4.62
CA GLY A 43 9.87 17.06 5.01
C GLY A 43 10.45 15.65 5.11
N ALA A 44 10.38 15.02 6.28
CA ALA A 44 11.00 13.71 6.53
C ALA A 44 10.21 12.51 6.01
N GLY A 45 9.01 12.71 5.47
CA GLY A 45 8.11 11.65 5.03
C GLY A 45 7.22 11.12 6.15
N ASP A 46 5.94 10.93 5.82
CA ASP A 46 4.97 10.33 6.74
C ASP A 46 5.11 8.81 6.72
N GLU A 47 4.83 8.18 7.86
CA GLU A 47 4.86 6.73 7.97
C GLU A 47 3.69 6.20 8.80
N VAL A 48 3.34 4.95 8.56
CA VAL A 48 2.25 4.29 9.28
C VAL A 48 2.52 2.79 9.36
N MET A 49 2.10 2.18 10.47
CA MET A 49 2.06 0.73 10.64
C MET A 49 0.62 0.33 10.94
N TYR A 50 0.05 -0.53 10.12
CA TYR A 50 -1.24 -1.15 10.37
C TYR A 50 -1.06 -2.61 10.74
N LEU A 51 -1.71 -3.04 11.83
CA LEU A 51 -1.74 -4.43 12.24
C LEU A 51 -3.19 -4.91 12.26
N ASN A 52 -3.39 -6.13 11.77
CA ASN A 52 -4.71 -6.75 11.74
C ASN A 52 -4.67 -8.05 12.56
N TYR A 53 -5.36 -8.06 13.69
CA TYR A 53 -5.43 -9.23 14.57
C TYR A 53 -6.33 -10.34 14.02
N ASN A 54 -7.13 -10.05 12.99
CA ASN A 54 -7.95 -11.03 12.30
C ASN A 54 -7.60 -10.99 10.80
N PRO A 55 -6.48 -11.61 10.41
CA PRO A 55 -5.94 -11.44 9.07
C PRO A 55 -6.84 -12.05 8.01
N THR A 56 -6.93 -11.37 6.87
CA THR A 56 -7.64 -11.85 5.70
C THR A 56 -6.75 -12.79 4.90
N ALA A 57 -7.29 -13.96 4.50
CA ALA A 57 -6.61 -14.84 3.56
C ALA A 57 -6.69 -14.28 2.14
N TYR A 58 -5.59 -14.30 1.43
CA TYR A 58 -5.50 -13.86 0.04
C TYR A 58 -5.42 -15.10 -0.85
N VAL A 59 -6.31 -15.19 -1.83
CA VAL A 59 -6.48 -16.35 -2.69
C VAL A 59 -5.55 -16.32 -3.90
N SER A 60 -5.46 -15.17 -4.55
CA SER A 60 -4.67 -15.00 -5.78
C SER A 60 -3.22 -14.64 -5.50
N GLY A 61 -2.97 -13.84 -4.51
CA GLY A 61 -1.64 -13.39 -4.16
C GLY A 61 -1.68 -12.07 -3.41
N ILE A 62 -0.51 -11.50 -3.17
CA ILE A 62 -0.37 -10.19 -2.53
C ILE A 62 0.22 -9.23 -3.55
N ALA A 63 -0.56 -8.27 -4.00
CA ALA A 63 -0.12 -7.24 -4.93
C ALA A 63 -0.10 -5.88 -4.23
N VAL A 64 0.92 -5.08 -4.53
CA VAL A 64 1.12 -3.76 -3.93
C VAL A 64 1.35 -2.73 -5.02
N ALA A 65 0.71 -1.58 -4.91
CA ALA A 65 0.94 -0.45 -5.82
C ALA A 65 0.72 0.88 -5.12
N SER A 66 1.30 1.94 -5.68
CA SER A 66 1.06 3.31 -5.26
C SER A 66 0.28 4.05 -6.34
N HIS A 67 -0.85 4.61 -5.96
CA HIS A 67 -1.74 5.35 -6.86
C HIS A 67 -1.94 6.78 -6.40
N THR A 68 -2.28 7.67 -7.35
CA THR A 68 -2.49 9.09 -7.08
C THR A 68 -3.85 9.40 -6.46
N THR A 69 -4.81 8.49 -6.57
CA THR A 69 -6.17 8.68 -6.05
C THR A 69 -6.64 7.47 -5.25
N PHE A 70 -7.59 7.69 -4.33
CA PHE A 70 -8.14 6.62 -3.49
C PHE A 70 -8.89 5.56 -4.30
N THR A 71 -9.64 5.96 -5.30
CA THR A 71 -10.49 5.05 -6.08
C THR A 71 -9.93 4.69 -7.46
N GLY A 72 -8.98 5.48 -7.96
CA GLY A 72 -8.44 5.26 -9.31
C GLY A 72 -7.29 4.26 -9.34
N ALA A 73 -6.74 4.07 -10.52
CA ALA A 73 -5.63 3.16 -10.76
C ALA A 73 -4.44 3.83 -11.47
N THR A 74 -4.36 5.16 -11.43
CA THR A 74 -3.24 5.90 -11.98
C THR A 74 -2.04 5.75 -11.05
N LEU A 75 -0.96 5.18 -11.55
CA LEU A 75 0.26 4.97 -10.78
C LEU A 75 0.92 6.29 -10.41
N SER A 76 1.42 6.36 -9.18
CA SER A 76 2.31 7.44 -8.75
C SER A 76 3.62 7.38 -9.52
N THR A 77 4.15 8.55 -9.88
CA THR A 77 5.38 8.65 -10.66
C THR A 77 6.50 9.30 -9.86
N GLY A 78 7.74 8.87 -10.14
CA GLY A 78 8.93 9.38 -9.49
C GLY A 78 9.25 8.69 -8.16
N ALA A 79 10.52 8.45 -7.91
CA ALA A 79 10.98 7.71 -6.73
C ALA A 79 10.61 8.41 -5.41
N ALA A 80 10.62 9.75 -5.39
CA ALA A 80 10.33 10.52 -4.19
C ALA A 80 8.83 10.60 -3.85
N THR A 81 7.94 10.22 -4.77
CA THR A 81 6.49 10.15 -4.53
C THR A 81 6.02 8.77 -4.11
N GLY A 82 6.86 7.76 -4.25
CA GLY A 82 6.55 6.38 -3.91
C GLY A 82 6.58 6.10 -2.42
N PHE A 83 6.42 4.81 -2.10
CA PHE A 83 6.47 4.31 -0.73
C PHE A 83 7.60 3.33 -0.56
N ASP A 84 8.24 3.37 0.60
CA ASP A 84 9.03 2.28 1.14
C ASP A 84 8.22 1.56 2.20
N GLY A 85 8.45 0.26 2.36
CA GLY A 85 7.78 -0.47 3.41
C GLY A 85 7.80 -1.97 3.21
N PHE A 86 6.89 -2.64 3.92
CA PHE A 86 6.79 -4.10 3.85
C PHE A 86 5.39 -4.57 4.25
N VAL A 87 5.08 -5.77 3.85
CA VAL A 87 3.86 -6.47 4.25
C VAL A 87 4.26 -7.61 5.17
N ILE A 88 3.55 -7.75 6.30
CA ILE A 88 3.72 -8.87 7.22
C ILE A 88 2.68 -9.92 6.86
N TYR A 89 3.14 -11.10 6.46
CA TYR A 89 2.24 -12.16 6.02
C TYR A 89 2.72 -13.54 6.46
N SER A 90 1.82 -14.49 6.43
CA SER A 90 2.15 -15.91 6.59
C SER A 90 1.72 -16.69 5.35
N LEU A 91 2.37 -17.79 5.12
CA LEU A 91 1.98 -18.73 4.06
C LEU A 91 1.00 -19.79 4.57
#